data_988ed683a9723d752c4a5c184e037191
#
_entry.id   988ed683a9723d752c4a5c184e037191
#
_cell.length_a   1.000
_cell.length_b   1.000
_cell.length_c   1.000
_cell.angle_alpha   90.00
_cell.angle_beta   90.00
_cell.angle_gamma   90.00
#
_symmetry.space_group_name_H-M   'P 1'
#
loop_
_entity.id
_entity.type
_entity.pdbx_description
1 polymer ?
#
loop_
_entity_poly.entity_id
_entity_poly.type
_entity_poly.pdbx_seq_one_letter_code
_entity_poly.pdbx_strand_id
1 'polypeptide(L)'
;MVEQELSILGNYPNTYTFSKACAERALKKRRGNLPVTILRPSIITACYDDPFMGWIDSPAASGGITLGIEMGIMRLVHSDPDAIMDLIPCDYVSNNILVQTAVAGIRAKPILNVVHSATTTKNPLSVMAIRSYLMDYVKYYPWYSQ
;
A
#
# COMPACT_ATOMS: atom_id res chain seq x y z
N MET A 1 10.00 5.62 -29.11
CA MET A 1 9.31 4.82 -28.07
C MET A 1 9.03 5.66 -26.81
N VAL A 2 10.03 6.25 -26.19
CA VAL A 2 9.86 7.07 -24.95
C VAL A 2 8.92 8.27 -25.13
N GLU A 3 9.01 8.99 -26.25
CA GLU A 3 8.12 10.14 -26.55
C GLU A 3 6.66 9.74 -26.75
N GLN A 4 6.39 8.57 -27.33
CA GLN A 4 5.03 8.04 -27.47
C GLN A 4 4.45 7.60 -26.12
N GLU A 5 5.24 7.02 -25.25
CA GLU A 5 4.82 6.69 -23.88
C GLU A 5 4.46 7.94 -23.09
N LEU A 6 5.28 8.98 -23.15
CA LEU A 6 5.00 10.26 -22.49
C LEU A 6 3.71 10.93 -23.02
N SER A 7 3.42 10.81 -24.30
CA SER A 7 2.18 11.37 -24.90
C SER A 7 0.92 10.63 -24.43
N ILE A 8 1.01 9.32 -24.18
CA ILE A 8 -0.11 8.50 -23.69
C ILE A 8 -0.35 8.73 -22.19
N LEU A 9 0.72 8.90 -21.42
CA LEU A 9 0.64 9.11 -19.98
C LEU A 9 0.02 10.48 -19.61
N GLY A 10 0.18 11.49 -20.46
CA GLY A 10 -0.31 12.85 -20.18
C GLY A 10 0.31 13.38 -18.88
N ASN A 11 -0.54 13.73 -17.89
CA ASN A 11 -0.10 14.27 -16.60
C ASN A 11 0.20 13.20 -15.52
N TYR A 12 0.19 11.92 -15.87
CA TYR A 12 0.50 10.86 -14.90
C TYR A 12 2.00 10.61 -14.79
N PRO A 13 2.54 10.43 -13.59
CA PRO A 13 3.98 10.30 -13.37
C PRO A 13 4.57 8.99 -13.93
N ASN A 14 3.74 7.95 -14.10
CA ASN A 14 4.16 6.63 -14.57
C ASN A 14 2.98 5.79 -15.08
N THR A 15 3.29 4.68 -15.74
CA THR A 15 2.30 3.73 -16.28
C THR A 15 1.45 3.06 -15.21
N TYR A 16 1.98 2.85 -14.01
CA TYR A 16 1.23 2.26 -12.89
C TYR A 16 0.06 3.16 -12.48
N THR A 17 0.32 4.42 -12.16
CA THR A 17 -0.72 5.37 -11.75
C THR A 17 -1.73 5.63 -12.87
N PHE A 18 -1.27 5.67 -14.11
CA PHE A 18 -2.12 5.79 -15.29
C PHE A 18 -3.07 4.59 -15.43
N SER A 19 -2.55 3.35 -15.35
CA SER A 19 -3.36 2.14 -15.48
C SER A 19 -4.41 2.01 -14.38
N LYS A 20 -4.05 2.36 -13.13
CA LYS A 20 -5.00 2.40 -12.02
C LYS A 20 -6.12 3.42 -12.23
N ALA A 21 -5.78 4.63 -12.70
CA ALA A 21 -6.77 5.64 -13.02
C ALA A 21 -7.69 5.22 -14.18
N CYS A 22 -7.15 4.57 -15.21
CA CYS A 22 -7.94 4.02 -16.31
C CYS A 22 -8.91 2.94 -15.84
N ALA A 23 -8.48 2.05 -14.95
CA ALA A 23 -9.34 1.02 -14.36
C ALA A 23 -10.52 1.62 -13.59
N GLU A 24 -10.28 2.63 -12.76
CA GLU A 24 -11.35 3.32 -12.03
C GLU A 24 -12.33 4.04 -12.96
N ARG A 25 -11.83 4.69 -14.02
CA ARG A 25 -12.69 5.34 -15.03
C ARG A 25 -13.53 4.34 -15.79
N ALA A 26 -12.94 3.20 -16.18
CA ALA A 26 -13.65 2.14 -16.89
C ALA A 26 -14.74 1.53 -15.98
N LEU A 27 -14.44 1.28 -14.71
CA LEU A 27 -15.38 0.79 -13.71
C LEU A 27 -16.54 1.78 -13.53
N LYS A 28 -16.24 3.06 -13.33
CA LYS A 28 -17.26 4.13 -13.20
C LYS A 28 -18.19 4.16 -14.40
N LYS A 29 -17.65 4.01 -15.61
CA LYS A 29 -18.44 4.05 -16.86
C LYS A 29 -19.30 2.81 -17.07
N ARG A 30 -18.80 1.63 -16.65
CA ARG A 30 -19.41 0.32 -16.98
C ARG A 30 -20.25 -0.28 -15.86
N ARG A 31 -20.19 0.23 -14.63
CA ARG A 31 -20.87 -0.37 -13.46
C ARG A 31 -22.41 -0.41 -13.59
N GLY A 32 -23.01 0.43 -14.44
CA GLY A 32 -24.47 0.54 -14.49
C GLY A 32 -25.08 0.88 -13.11
N ASN A 33 -26.00 0.07 -12.67
CA ASN A 33 -26.68 0.20 -11.36
C ASN A 33 -26.07 -0.69 -10.26
N LEU A 34 -24.87 -1.22 -10.46
CA LEU A 34 -24.21 -2.00 -9.41
C LEU A 34 -23.68 -1.09 -8.30
N PRO A 35 -23.85 -1.47 -7.02
CA PRO A 35 -23.17 -0.82 -5.92
C PRO A 35 -21.68 -1.16 -6.02
N VAL A 36 -20.81 -0.16 -6.04
CA VAL A 36 -19.36 -0.35 -6.20
C VAL A 36 -18.64 0.48 -5.16
N THR A 37 -17.73 -0.13 -4.43
CA THR A 37 -16.75 0.57 -3.60
C THR A 37 -15.35 0.37 -4.17
N ILE A 38 -14.66 1.47 -4.41
CA ILE A 38 -13.24 1.47 -4.76
C ILE A 38 -12.46 1.68 -3.48
N LEU A 39 -11.70 0.67 -3.06
CA LEU A 39 -10.80 0.77 -1.94
C LEU A 39 -9.40 1.17 -2.44
N ARG A 40 -8.86 2.24 -1.88
CA ARG A 40 -7.51 2.75 -2.17
C ARG A 40 -6.64 2.59 -0.94
N PRO A 41 -5.92 1.47 -0.79
CA PRO A 41 -4.96 1.33 0.29
C PRO A 41 -3.74 2.23 0.06
N SER A 42 -3.10 2.64 1.14
CA SER A 42 -1.75 3.17 1.13
C SER A 42 -0.72 2.06 0.87
N ILE A 43 0.52 2.20 1.29
CA ILE A 43 1.55 1.16 1.10
C ILE A 43 1.21 -0.03 2.00
N ILE A 44 0.82 -1.15 1.38
CA ILE A 44 0.49 -2.37 2.12
C ILE A 44 1.77 -3.01 2.63
N THR A 45 1.75 -3.38 3.91
CA THR A 45 2.85 -4.04 4.61
C THR A 45 2.40 -5.36 5.26
N ALA A 46 3.29 -6.00 6.01
CA ALA A 46 3.01 -7.24 6.71
C ALA A 46 1.79 -7.14 7.65
N CYS A 47 1.18 -8.26 7.95
CA CYS A 47 0.04 -8.36 8.86
C CYS A 47 0.37 -7.85 10.26
N TYR A 48 -0.61 -7.21 10.88
CA TYR A 48 -0.53 -6.84 12.29
C TYR A 48 -0.77 -8.05 13.21
N ASP A 49 -1.78 -8.88 12.90
CA ASP A 49 -2.19 -9.98 13.74
C ASP A 49 -2.61 -11.24 12.96
N ASP A 50 -3.35 -11.14 11.87
CA ASP A 50 -3.96 -12.26 11.15
C ASP A 50 -3.28 -12.51 9.79
N PRO A 51 -2.78 -13.74 9.48
CA PRO A 51 -2.87 -15.00 10.23
C PRO A 51 -1.90 -15.07 11.42
N PHE A 52 -0.83 -14.30 11.43
CA PHE A 52 0.09 -14.07 12.53
C PHE A 52 0.91 -12.80 12.26
N MET A 53 1.37 -12.20 13.35
CA MET A 53 2.12 -10.95 13.31
C MET A 53 3.33 -11.04 12.38
N GLY A 54 3.48 -10.06 11.49
CA GLY A 54 4.61 -9.95 10.56
C GLY A 54 4.49 -10.81 9.31
N TRP A 55 3.41 -11.59 9.13
CA TRP A 55 3.22 -12.39 7.92
C TRP A 55 3.07 -11.53 6.67
N ILE A 56 3.78 -11.92 5.62
CA ILE A 56 3.66 -11.37 4.27
C ILE A 56 4.11 -12.44 3.27
N ASP A 57 3.36 -12.63 2.19
CA ASP A 57 3.64 -13.63 1.16
C ASP A 57 4.30 -13.04 -0.10
N SER A 58 4.53 -11.75 -0.10
CA SER A 58 5.09 -11.04 -1.25
C SER A 58 6.31 -10.20 -0.86
N PRO A 59 7.42 -10.30 -1.59
CA PRO A 59 8.58 -9.43 -1.42
C PRO A 59 8.36 -8.03 -2.04
N ALA A 60 7.16 -7.72 -2.54
CA ALA A 60 6.88 -6.44 -3.16
C ALA A 60 6.83 -5.28 -2.14
N ALA A 61 7.04 -4.07 -2.63
CA ALA A 61 6.93 -2.83 -1.87
C ALA A 61 7.76 -2.84 -0.57
N SER A 62 7.12 -2.66 0.60
CA SER A 62 7.80 -2.58 1.90
C SER A 62 8.58 -3.84 2.26
N GLY A 63 8.07 -5.03 1.90
CA GLY A 63 8.73 -6.31 2.18
C GLY A 63 10.10 -6.42 1.51
N GLY A 64 10.20 -6.08 0.23
CA GLY A 64 11.48 -6.11 -0.50
C GLY A 64 12.48 -5.08 -0.01
N ILE A 65 12.02 -3.89 0.39
CA ILE A 65 12.90 -2.86 0.97
C ILE A 65 13.47 -3.35 2.31
N THR A 66 12.62 -3.85 3.20
CA THR A 66 13.03 -4.39 4.50
C THR A 66 14.05 -5.51 4.33
N LEU A 67 13.72 -6.50 3.49
CA LEU A 67 14.62 -7.62 3.20
C LEU A 67 15.95 -7.14 2.61
N GLY A 68 15.93 -6.19 1.68
CA GLY A 68 17.14 -5.62 1.09
C GLY A 68 18.03 -4.90 2.10
N ILE A 69 17.45 -4.25 3.11
CA ILE A 69 18.18 -3.62 4.22
C ILE A 69 18.78 -4.71 5.14
N GLU A 70 17.98 -5.69 5.54
CA GLU A 70 18.42 -6.78 6.43
C GLU A 70 19.55 -7.62 5.82
N MET A 71 19.49 -7.90 4.53
CA MET A 71 20.54 -8.60 3.80
C MET A 71 21.79 -7.73 3.54
N GLY A 72 21.76 -6.45 3.91
CA GLY A 72 22.86 -5.51 3.66
C GLY A 72 23.08 -5.14 2.19
N ILE A 73 22.12 -5.49 1.31
CA ILE A 73 22.15 -5.13 -0.11
C ILE A 73 21.80 -3.65 -0.27
N MET A 74 20.78 -3.20 0.44
CA MET A 74 20.34 -1.79 0.44
C MET A 74 20.98 -1.06 1.62
N ARG A 75 22.07 -0.34 1.36
CA ARG A 75 22.86 0.36 2.40
C ARG A 75 22.55 1.83 2.51
N LEU A 76 21.86 2.39 1.52
CA LEU A 76 21.56 3.82 1.41
C LEU A 76 20.16 4.00 0.88
N VAL A 77 19.34 4.78 1.60
CA VAL A 77 18.04 5.23 1.16
C VAL A 77 18.03 6.76 1.23
N HIS A 78 17.88 7.40 0.07
CA HIS A 78 17.73 8.85 0.03
C HIS A 78 16.29 9.22 0.41
N SER A 79 16.12 9.79 1.59
CA SER A 79 14.80 10.22 2.08
C SER A 79 14.94 11.35 3.10
N ASP A 80 13.88 12.15 3.22
CA ASP A 80 13.71 13.08 4.32
C ASP A 80 13.40 12.27 5.60
N PRO A 81 14.18 12.43 6.69
CA PRO A 81 13.94 11.71 7.94
C PRO A 81 12.56 11.93 8.54
N ASP A 82 12.01 13.12 8.37
CA ASP A 82 10.71 13.53 8.93
C ASP A 82 9.53 13.22 8.01
N ALA A 83 9.80 12.73 6.77
CA ALA A 83 8.74 12.32 5.87
C ALA A 83 7.89 11.21 6.48
N ILE A 84 6.57 11.34 6.37
CA ILE A 84 5.63 10.34 6.85
C ILE A 84 5.41 9.29 5.77
N MET A 85 5.64 8.03 6.12
CA MET A 85 5.30 6.89 5.30
C MET A 85 3.96 6.33 5.73
N ASP A 86 3.00 6.34 4.79
CA ASP A 86 1.68 5.78 5.04
C ASP A 86 1.71 4.26 4.79
N LEU A 87 1.92 3.50 5.85
CA LEU A 87 1.96 2.05 5.84
C LEU A 87 0.68 1.50 6.46
N ILE A 88 0.08 0.50 5.82
CA ILE A 88 -1.11 -0.19 6.35
C ILE A 88 -0.91 -1.70 6.35
N PRO A 89 -1.21 -2.40 7.46
CA PRO A 89 -1.17 -3.86 7.50
C PRO A 89 -2.14 -4.50 6.52
N CYS A 90 -1.74 -5.62 5.89
CA CYS A 90 -2.55 -6.26 4.86
C CYS A 90 -3.85 -6.88 5.41
N ASP A 91 -3.86 -7.37 6.65
CA ASP A 91 -5.05 -7.84 7.35
C ASP A 91 -6.08 -6.72 7.58
N TYR A 92 -5.64 -5.49 7.88
CA TYR A 92 -6.54 -4.34 7.96
C TYR A 92 -7.16 -3.98 6.61
N VAL A 93 -6.39 -4.08 5.52
CA VAL A 93 -6.91 -3.87 4.16
C VAL A 93 -7.95 -4.93 3.82
N SER A 94 -7.65 -6.20 4.12
CA SER A 94 -8.56 -7.33 3.89
C SER A 94 -9.86 -7.16 4.68
N ASN A 95 -9.78 -6.84 5.96
CA ASN A 95 -10.95 -6.58 6.80
C ASN A 95 -11.76 -5.39 6.30
N ASN A 96 -11.09 -4.34 5.82
CA ASN A 96 -11.79 -3.18 5.25
C ASN A 96 -12.53 -3.56 3.96
N ILE A 97 -11.98 -4.44 3.10
CA ILE A 97 -12.69 -4.97 1.93
C ILE A 97 -13.98 -5.68 2.35
N LEU A 98 -13.91 -6.56 3.36
CA LEU A 98 -15.07 -7.30 3.87
C LEU A 98 -16.15 -6.34 4.39
N VAL A 99 -15.76 -5.38 5.23
CA VAL A 99 -16.68 -4.36 5.79
C VAL A 99 -17.32 -3.53 4.68
N GLN A 100 -16.53 -3.04 3.72
CA GLN A 100 -17.06 -2.22 2.63
C GLN A 100 -17.98 -3.02 1.70
N THR A 101 -17.71 -4.31 1.52
CA THR A 101 -18.59 -5.22 0.75
C THR A 101 -19.93 -5.38 1.46
N ALA A 102 -19.92 -5.63 2.76
CA ALA A 102 -21.15 -5.72 3.55
C ALA A 102 -21.95 -4.40 3.52
N VAL A 103 -21.29 -3.27 3.71
CA VAL A 103 -21.91 -1.94 3.64
C VAL A 103 -22.50 -1.67 2.27
N ALA A 104 -21.83 -2.06 1.18
CA ALA A 104 -22.37 -1.89 -0.17
C ALA A 104 -23.63 -2.73 -0.39
N GLY A 105 -23.68 -3.95 0.18
CA GLY A 105 -24.83 -4.87 0.05
C GLY A 105 -26.09 -4.42 0.77
N ILE A 106 -25.96 -3.69 1.89
CA ILE A 106 -27.13 -3.24 2.68
C ILE A 106 -27.66 -1.86 2.26
N ARG A 107 -26.97 -1.15 1.37
CA ARG A 107 -27.42 0.19 0.92
C ARG A 107 -28.61 0.07 -0.04
N ALA A 108 -29.65 0.86 0.23
CA ALA A 108 -30.86 0.88 -0.59
C ALA A 108 -30.69 1.46 -2.00
N LYS A 109 -29.59 2.18 -2.25
CA LYS A 109 -29.29 2.80 -3.55
C LYS A 109 -27.91 2.40 -4.04
N PRO A 110 -27.76 2.11 -5.35
CA PRO A 110 -26.45 1.80 -5.93
C PRO A 110 -25.58 3.07 -5.94
N ILE A 111 -24.57 3.10 -5.10
CA ILE A 111 -23.62 4.22 -4.96
C ILE A 111 -22.26 3.76 -5.46
N LEU A 112 -21.53 4.68 -6.13
CA LEU A 112 -20.09 4.56 -6.30
C LEU A 112 -19.44 5.24 -5.11
N ASN A 113 -18.77 4.44 -4.27
CA ASN A 113 -18.05 4.92 -3.11
C ASN A 113 -16.54 4.79 -3.34
N VAL A 114 -15.75 5.72 -2.79
CA VAL A 114 -14.28 5.64 -2.78
C VAL A 114 -13.83 5.77 -1.35
N VAL A 115 -13.08 4.78 -0.88
CA VAL A 115 -12.60 4.70 0.50
C VAL A 115 -11.08 4.59 0.50
N HIS A 116 -10.42 5.44 1.27
CA HIS A 116 -9.00 5.33 1.52
C HIS A 116 -8.76 4.44 2.74
N SER A 117 -7.88 3.44 2.57
CA SER A 117 -7.40 2.57 3.65
C SER A 117 -5.97 2.99 3.98
N ALA A 118 -5.84 3.87 4.96
CA ALA A 118 -4.60 4.59 5.27
C ALA A 118 -4.50 4.85 6.77
N THR A 119 -3.27 5.03 7.27
CA THR A 119 -3.00 5.18 8.71
C THR A 119 -2.52 6.56 9.12
N THR A 120 -2.02 7.37 8.19
CA THR A 120 -1.30 8.63 8.46
C THR A 120 -2.02 9.58 9.41
N THR A 121 -3.34 9.69 9.33
CA THR A 121 -4.12 10.60 10.17
C THR A 121 -4.31 10.11 11.62
N LYS A 122 -4.13 8.81 11.85
CA LYS A 122 -4.35 8.17 13.16
C LYS A 122 -3.05 7.71 13.80
N ASN A 123 -2.13 7.21 13.00
CA ASN A 123 -0.87 6.64 13.44
C ASN A 123 0.24 6.99 12.43
N PRO A 124 0.69 8.25 12.37
CA PRO A 124 1.75 8.68 11.47
C PRO A 124 3.07 8.00 11.83
N LEU A 125 3.78 7.47 10.83
CA LEU A 125 5.06 6.81 10.99
C LEU A 125 6.12 7.51 10.14
N SER A 126 7.12 8.13 10.79
CA SER A 126 8.21 8.79 10.07
C SER A 126 9.26 7.80 9.55
N VAL A 127 9.97 8.20 8.50
CA VAL A 127 11.11 7.43 7.98
C VAL A 127 12.16 7.18 9.06
N MET A 128 12.42 8.17 9.91
CA MET A 128 13.35 8.02 11.03
C MET A 128 12.90 6.94 12.02
N ALA A 129 11.60 6.87 12.34
CA ALA A 129 11.07 5.84 13.23
C ALA A 129 11.19 4.45 12.61
N ILE A 130 10.88 4.29 11.32
CA ILE A 130 11.05 3.02 10.59
C ILE A 130 12.52 2.60 10.63
N ARG A 131 13.42 3.52 10.32
CA ARG A 131 14.86 3.26 10.38
C ARG A 131 15.29 2.77 11.77
N SER A 132 14.82 3.42 12.83
CA SER A 132 15.16 3.02 14.21
C SER A 132 14.72 1.59 14.50
N TYR A 133 13.47 1.23 14.18
CA TYR A 133 12.97 -0.14 14.35
C TYR A 133 13.75 -1.17 13.56
N LEU A 134 14.07 -0.90 12.31
CA LEU A 134 14.86 -1.81 11.48
C LEU A 134 16.29 -2.00 12.01
N MET A 135 16.94 -0.91 12.43
CA MET A 135 18.30 -0.99 12.99
C MET A 135 18.34 -1.76 14.31
N ASP A 136 17.34 -1.57 15.17
CA ASP A 136 17.23 -2.33 16.42
C ASP A 136 16.99 -3.82 16.11
N TYR A 137 16.11 -4.13 15.16
CA TYR A 137 15.86 -5.52 14.76
C TYR A 137 17.12 -6.21 14.24
N VAL A 138 17.83 -5.60 13.28
CA VAL A 138 19.06 -6.17 12.70
C VAL A 138 20.16 -6.36 13.75
N LYS A 139 20.23 -5.48 14.76
CA LYS A 139 21.17 -5.60 15.86
C LYS A 139 20.92 -6.83 16.73
N TYR A 140 19.65 -7.17 16.99
CA TYR A 140 19.29 -8.33 17.81
C TYR A 140 19.17 -9.63 17.03
N TYR A 141 18.87 -9.57 15.72
CA TYR A 141 18.66 -10.71 14.83
C TYR A 141 19.47 -10.56 13.54
N PRO A 142 20.81 -10.59 13.64
CA PRO A 142 21.64 -10.43 12.44
C PRO A 142 21.49 -11.64 11.51
N TRP A 143 21.28 -11.40 10.23
CA TRP A 143 21.08 -12.42 9.20
C TRP A 143 22.18 -13.46 9.12
N TYR A 144 23.45 -13.08 9.38
CA TYR A 144 24.62 -13.95 9.29
C TYR A 144 24.86 -14.83 10.54
N SER A 145 24.02 -14.73 11.55
CA SER A 145 24.11 -15.54 12.78
C SER A 145 23.13 -16.71 12.79
N GLN A 146 22.37 -16.89 11.74
CA GLN A 146 21.47 -18.02 11.52
C GLN A 146 22.08 -18.95 10.48
#